data_ac3d27aa8476cc9cac16dee0dd5b4c77
#
_entry.id   ac3d27aa8476cc9cac16dee0dd5b4c77
#
_cell.length_a   1.000
_cell.length_b   1.000
_cell.length_c   1.000
_cell.angle_alpha   90.00
_cell.angle_beta   90.00
_cell.angle_gamma   90.00
#
_symmetry.space_group_name_H-M   'P 1'
#
loop_
_entity.id
_entity.type
_entity.pdbx_description
1 polymer ?
#
loop_
_entity_poly.entity_id
_entity_poly.type
_entity_poly.pdbx_seq_one_letter_code
_entity_poly.pdbx_strand_id
1 'polypeptide(L)'
;MYKQLISEQRYAIYLGIKRGNSIRKIARAIEVQPSTVLREIRRNSNANGEYVWCNAQSKCMGRKHGLKGNHRKPQELWWRIDQMIIENDWSPAQIAGVLGKEGIHIAKQTIYNHVHADTSGRLRPHLPHELRYTRRVKALRPTKATNIANRTSIHERPAEADGKRFGDWEMDTIVDSFGHAILTLTERSTNFILMEKLKQGRKAMPTAKTVARLLFPYREHVLTITTDNGCEFAAHLEITRLLSIRGREKVTVFFADSYCSLQKGAIENANKLIRKYIPKKSNFDDFSDAKIMRIQKKLNARPREKLNFDSPKNCFFMHFY
;
A
#
# COMPACT_ATOMS: atom_id res chain seq x y z
N MET A 1 -0.09 -31.84 -4.75
CA MET A 1 1.16 -31.27 -5.31
C MET A 1 1.76 -32.31 -6.24
N TYR A 2 2.07 -31.97 -7.51
CA TYR A 2 2.67 -32.89 -8.48
C TYR A 2 4.11 -33.22 -8.08
N LYS A 3 4.41 -34.50 -7.79
CA LYS A 3 5.78 -34.98 -7.52
C LYS A 3 6.39 -35.53 -8.81
N GLN A 4 7.58 -35.08 -9.16
CA GLN A 4 8.34 -35.67 -10.27
C GLN A 4 8.93 -37.01 -9.86
N LEU A 5 9.07 -37.93 -10.84
CA LEU A 5 9.74 -39.21 -10.60
C LEU A 5 11.19 -38.99 -10.14
N ILE A 6 11.60 -39.76 -9.13
CA ILE A 6 12.98 -39.81 -8.65
C ILE A 6 13.82 -40.82 -9.43
N SER A 7 15.12 -40.83 -9.21
CA SER A 7 16.06 -41.70 -9.92
C SER A 7 15.72 -43.18 -9.74
N GLU A 8 15.39 -43.58 -8.52
CA GLU A 8 15.03 -44.95 -8.13
C GLU A 8 13.75 -45.43 -8.85
N GLN A 9 12.77 -44.56 -8.99
CA GLN A 9 11.53 -44.87 -9.72
C GLN A 9 11.82 -45.05 -11.22
N ARG A 10 12.73 -44.27 -11.83
CA ARG A 10 13.17 -44.44 -13.23
C ARG A 10 13.89 -45.75 -13.41
N TYR A 11 14.74 -46.13 -12.47
CA TYR A 11 15.39 -47.45 -12.48
C TYR A 11 14.39 -48.58 -12.36
N ALA A 12 13.41 -48.49 -11.50
CA ALA A 12 12.34 -49.47 -11.38
C ALA A 12 11.50 -49.60 -12.68
N ILE A 13 11.21 -48.47 -13.36
CA ILE A 13 10.58 -48.49 -14.69
C ILE A 13 11.42 -49.27 -15.72
N TYR A 14 12.73 -48.98 -15.76
CA TYR A 14 13.68 -49.68 -16.66
C TYR A 14 13.69 -51.18 -16.38
N LEU A 15 13.83 -51.63 -15.16
CA LEU A 15 13.81 -53.04 -14.79
C LEU A 15 12.47 -53.70 -15.12
N GLY A 16 11.35 -52.98 -14.89
CA GLY A 16 10.03 -53.47 -15.23
C GLY A 16 9.83 -53.71 -16.69
N ILE A 17 10.34 -52.83 -17.54
CA ILE A 17 10.33 -52.96 -19.00
C ILE A 17 11.20 -54.14 -19.43
N LYS A 18 12.42 -54.26 -18.92
CA LYS A 18 13.34 -55.40 -19.26
C LYS A 18 12.77 -56.78 -18.84
N ARG A 19 11.91 -56.83 -17.80
CA ARG A 19 11.23 -58.03 -17.36
C ARG A 19 9.91 -58.27 -18.10
N GLY A 20 9.54 -57.49 -19.11
CA GLY A 20 8.28 -57.61 -19.86
C GLY A 20 7.02 -57.29 -19.04
N ASN A 21 7.14 -56.58 -17.92
CA ASN A 21 5.99 -56.19 -17.10
C ASN A 21 5.11 -55.15 -17.80
N SER A 22 3.80 -55.29 -17.64
CA SER A 22 2.85 -54.30 -18.17
C SER A 22 3.03 -52.93 -17.43
N ILE A 23 2.68 -51.84 -18.14
CA ILE A 23 2.76 -50.46 -17.58
C ILE A 23 1.94 -50.33 -16.30
N ARG A 24 0.79 -51.03 -16.20
CA ARG A 24 -0.03 -51.04 -15.00
C ARG A 24 0.68 -51.70 -13.83
N LYS A 25 1.42 -52.78 -14.05
CA LYS A 25 2.21 -53.51 -13.05
C LYS A 25 3.38 -52.64 -12.55
N ILE A 26 4.09 -52.02 -13.50
CA ILE A 26 5.18 -51.08 -13.16
C ILE A 26 4.67 -49.88 -12.33
N ALA A 27 3.58 -49.28 -12.79
CA ALA A 27 2.97 -48.11 -12.07
C ALA A 27 2.56 -48.43 -10.65
N ARG A 28 1.99 -49.64 -10.43
CA ARG A 28 1.63 -50.12 -9.08
C ARG A 28 2.86 -50.31 -8.19
N ALA A 29 3.94 -50.85 -8.76
CA ALA A 29 5.18 -51.12 -8.02
C ALA A 29 5.90 -49.84 -7.53
N ILE A 30 5.72 -48.71 -8.23
CA ILE A 30 6.34 -47.41 -7.88
C ILE A 30 5.31 -46.39 -7.36
N GLU A 31 4.09 -46.83 -7.07
CA GLU A 31 3.00 -46.04 -6.49
C GLU A 31 2.65 -44.76 -7.28
N VAL A 32 2.55 -44.87 -8.61
CA VAL A 32 2.16 -43.78 -9.48
C VAL A 32 1.05 -44.19 -10.45
N GLN A 33 0.43 -43.23 -11.09
CA GLN A 33 -0.56 -43.50 -12.13
C GLN A 33 0.09 -44.11 -13.40
N PRO A 34 -0.55 -45.08 -14.09
CA PRO A 34 -0.06 -45.67 -15.34
C PRO A 34 0.26 -44.62 -16.39
N SER A 35 -0.53 -43.56 -16.48
CA SER A 35 -0.29 -42.43 -17.39
C SER A 35 1.02 -41.69 -17.11
N THR A 36 1.51 -41.69 -15.87
CA THR A 36 2.79 -41.10 -15.49
C THR A 36 3.95 -41.92 -16.02
N VAL A 37 3.88 -43.24 -15.89
CA VAL A 37 4.88 -44.16 -16.45
C VAL A 37 4.92 -44.07 -17.98
N LEU A 38 3.75 -44.05 -18.63
CA LEU A 38 3.66 -43.95 -20.09
C LEU A 38 4.27 -42.63 -20.60
N ARG A 39 3.95 -41.52 -19.94
CA ARG A 39 4.53 -40.21 -20.29
C ARG A 39 6.04 -40.16 -20.06
N GLU A 40 6.53 -40.77 -19.00
CA GLU A 40 7.98 -40.86 -18.70
C GLU A 40 8.71 -41.63 -19.80
N ILE A 41 8.20 -42.80 -20.21
CA ILE A 41 8.77 -43.63 -21.26
C ILE A 41 8.77 -42.86 -22.59
N ARG A 42 7.61 -42.33 -23.03
CA ARG A 42 7.50 -41.58 -24.30
C ARG A 42 8.44 -40.38 -24.35
N ARG A 43 8.62 -39.71 -23.23
CA ARG A 43 9.39 -38.45 -23.14
C ARG A 43 10.90 -38.69 -23.12
N ASN A 44 11.34 -39.86 -22.67
CA ASN A 44 12.75 -40.09 -22.34
C ASN A 44 13.38 -41.28 -23.08
N SER A 45 12.62 -42.07 -23.86
CA SER A 45 13.17 -43.09 -24.71
C SER A 45 14.14 -42.52 -25.75
N ASN A 46 15.04 -43.34 -26.24
CA ASN A 46 15.97 -43.04 -27.32
C ASN A 46 15.25 -43.01 -28.69
N ALA A 47 15.95 -42.62 -29.74
CA ALA A 47 15.42 -42.63 -31.11
C ALA A 47 14.94 -44.02 -31.55
N ASN A 48 15.57 -45.09 -31.04
CA ASN A 48 15.19 -46.47 -31.28
C ASN A 48 14.03 -46.96 -30.42
N GLY A 49 13.37 -46.09 -29.66
CA GLY A 49 12.26 -46.45 -28.76
C GLY A 49 12.66 -47.11 -27.44
N GLU A 50 13.96 -47.32 -27.22
CA GLU A 50 14.46 -47.97 -26.00
C GLU A 50 14.51 -46.98 -24.82
N TYR A 51 13.95 -47.40 -23.66
CA TYR A 51 14.00 -46.61 -22.42
C TYR A 51 15.18 -47.07 -21.55
N VAL A 52 16.15 -46.18 -21.31
CA VAL A 52 17.31 -46.39 -20.45
C VAL A 52 17.28 -45.38 -19.34
N TRP A 53 17.23 -45.84 -18.08
CA TRP A 53 16.98 -45.00 -16.89
C TRP A 53 18.03 -43.88 -16.70
N CYS A 54 19.32 -44.17 -16.91
CA CYS A 54 20.39 -43.16 -16.76
C CYS A 54 20.25 -42.04 -17.81
N ASN A 55 19.91 -42.38 -19.06
CA ASN A 55 19.63 -41.40 -20.11
C ASN A 55 18.37 -40.58 -19.81
N ALA A 56 17.32 -41.22 -19.25
CA ALA A 56 16.09 -40.57 -18.82
C ALA A 56 16.36 -39.59 -17.68
N GLN A 57 17.23 -39.98 -16.72
CA GLN A 57 17.66 -39.13 -15.65
C GLN A 57 18.48 -37.94 -16.16
N SER A 58 19.45 -38.15 -17.03
CA SER A 58 20.25 -37.08 -17.63
C SER A 58 19.38 -36.09 -18.43
N LYS A 59 18.46 -36.60 -19.26
CA LYS A 59 17.50 -35.77 -19.99
C LYS A 59 16.60 -34.96 -19.04
N CYS A 60 16.20 -35.54 -17.93
CA CYS A 60 15.42 -34.82 -16.90
C CYS A 60 16.23 -33.72 -16.24
N MET A 61 17.48 -34.01 -15.85
CA MET A 61 18.38 -33.01 -15.26
C MET A 61 18.73 -31.91 -16.26
N GLY A 62 19.02 -32.25 -17.50
CA GLY A 62 19.25 -31.29 -18.59
C GLY A 62 18.07 -30.35 -18.78
N ARG A 63 16.81 -30.85 -18.74
CA ARG A 63 15.63 -30.00 -18.81
C ARG A 63 15.49 -29.12 -17.55
N LYS A 64 15.84 -29.61 -16.37
CA LYS A 64 15.87 -28.79 -15.14
C LYS A 64 16.91 -27.67 -15.20
N HIS A 65 18.08 -27.97 -15.73
CA HIS A 65 19.14 -26.97 -15.92
C HIS A 65 18.85 -26.02 -17.08
N GLY A 66 18.17 -26.50 -18.13
CA GLY A 66 17.76 -25.68 -19.27
C GLY A 66 16.52 -24.83 -19.02
N LEU A 67 15.75 -25.11 -17.96
CA LEU A 67 14.78 -24.13 -17.46
C LEU A 67 15.59 -22.92 -17.03
N LYS A 68 15.50 -21.82 -17.82
CA LYS A 68 16.09 -20.53 -17.43
C LYS A 68 15.61 -20.27 -16.01
N GLY A 69 16.50 -20.49 -15.05
CA GLY A 69 16.26 -20.15 -13.65
C GLY A 69 15.82 -18.68 -13.61
N ASN A 70 15.06 -18.30 -12.60
CA ASN A 70 14.74 -16.89 -12.37
C ASN A 70 16.03 -16.09 -12.59
N HIS A 71 16.08 -15.29 -13.67
CA HIS A 71 17.26 -14.49 -13.99
C HIS A 71 17.57 -13.66 -12.74
N ARG A 72 18.75 -13.85 -12.17
CA ARG A 72 19.22 -13.03 -11.06
C ARG A 72 19.12 -11.59 -11.55
N LYS A 73 18.36 -10.79 -10.85
CA LYS A 73 18.24 -9.37 -11.18
C LYS A 73 19.64 -8.73 -11.03
N PRO A 74 19.99 -7.76 -11.89
CA PRO A 74 21.26 -7.05 -11.80
C PRO A 74 21.46 -6.43 -10.41
N GLN A 75 22.72 -6.40 -9.93
CA GLN A 75 23.05 -5.81 -8.62
C GLN A 75 22.68 -4.33 -8.55
N GLU A 76 22.81 -3.60 -9.64
CA GLU A 76 22.42 -2.19 -9.78
C GLU A 76 20.92 -1.97 -9.49
N LEU A 77 20.07 -2.89 -9.93
CA LEU A 77 18.64 -2.82 -9.63
C LEU A 77 18.36 -3.00 -8.14
N TRP A 78 19.08 -3.92 -7.47
CA TRP A 78 18.93 -4.11 -6.04
C TRP A 78 19.41 -2.87 -5.26
N TRP A 79 20.54 -2.31 -5.65
CA TRP A 79 21.03 -1.06 -5.06
C TRP A 79 19.99 0.07 -5.21
N ARG A 80 19.39 0.22 -6.38
CA ARG A 80 18.33 1.20 -6.64
C ARG A 80 17.08 0.95 -5.78
N ILE A 81 16.67 -0.31 -5.62
CA ILE A 81 15.55 -0.70 -4.76
C ILE A 81 15.85 -0.35 -3.30
N ASP A 82 17.05 -0.62 -2.82
CA ASP A 82 17.47 -0.30 -1.46
C ASP A 82 17.45 1.21 -1.21
N GLN A 83 17.91 2.02 -2.16
CA GLN A 83 17.80 3.48 -2.08
C GLN A 83 16.34 3.94 -1.99
N MET A 84 15.45 3.40 -2.82
CA MET A 84 14.02 3.72 -2.76
C MET A 84 13.39 3.36 -1.41
N ILE A 85 13.83 2.28 -0.78
CA ILE A 85 13.39 1.88 0.57
C ILE A 85 13.94 2.85 1.61
N ILE A 86 15.25 3.09 1.64
CA ILE A 86 15.94 3.84 2.70
C ILE A 86 15.61 5.33 2.64
N GLU A 87 15.70 5.94 1.47
CA GLU A 87 15.52 7.39 1.32
C GLU A 87 14.05 7.81 1.30
N ASN A 88 13.22 7.03 0.58
CA ASN A 88 11.83 7.41 0.34
C ASN A 88 10.82 6.67 1.23
N ASP A 89 11.23 5.66 1.98
CA ASP A 89 10.35 4.76 2.76
C ASP A 89 9.26 4.09 1.89
N TRP A 90 9.53 3.85 0.61
CA TRP A 90 8.55 3.22 -0.26
C TRP A 90 8.36 1.74 0.08
N SER A 91 7.13 1.27 -0.05
CA SER A 91 6.84 -0.15 0.12
C SER A 91 7.22 -0.96 -1.13
N PRO A 92 7.47 -2.27 -1.00
CA PRO A 92 7.74 -3.14 -2.15
C PRO A 92 6.70 -3.06 -3.27
N ALA A 93 5.42 -2.85 -2.93
CA ALA A 93 4.37 -2.67 -3.93
C ALA A 93 4.52 -1.36 -4.71
N GLN A 94 4.88 -0.27 -4.02
CA GLN A 94 5.13 1.03 -4.64
C GLN A 94 6.34 0.99 -5.57
N ILE A 95 7.43 0.36 -5.11
CA ILE A 95 8.66 0.19 -5.90
C ILE A 95 8.38 -0.65 -7.15
N ALA A 96 7.71 -1.79 -7.00
CA ALA A 96 7.35 -2.63 -8.15
C ALA A 96 6.47 -1.88 -9.16
N GLY A 97 5.53 -1.06 -8.70
CA GLY A 97 4.68 -0.26 -9.57
C GLY A 97 5.42 0.84 -10.33
N VAL A 98 6.31 1.56 -9.64
CA VAL A 98 7.13 2.61 -10.27
C VAL A 98 8.09 2.01 -11.29
N LEU A 99 8.81 0.95 -10.92
CA LEU A 99 9.71 0.25 -11.84
C LEU A 99 8.96 -0.34 -13.04
N GLY A 100 7.73 -0.82 -12.83
CA GLY A 100 6.85 -1.31 -13.91
C GLY A 100 6.52 -0.24 -14.94
N LYS A 101 6.33 1.02 -14.53
CA LYS A 101 6.16 2.17 -15.45
C LYS A 101 7.40 2.46 -16.28
N GLU A 102 8.57 2.14 -15.76
CA GLU A 102 9.85 2.28 -16.46
C GLU A 102 10.20 1.04 -17.33
N GLY A 103 9.28 0.07 -17.44
CA GLY A 103 9.51 -1.16 -18.19
C GLY A 103 10.30 -2.24 -17.43
N ILE A 104 10.62 -2.00 -16.14
CA ILE A 104 11.36 -2.95 -15.30
C ILE A 104 10.38 -3.80 -14.50
N HIS A 105 10.13 -5.03 -14.94
CA HIS A 105 9.20 -5.92 -14.26
C HIS A 105 9.85 -6.68 -13.10
N ILE A 106 9.43 -6.39 -11.88
CA ILE A 106 9.79 -7.11 -10.67
C ILE A 106 8.54 -7.32 -9.80
N ALA A 107 8.32 -8.54 -9.34
CA ALA A 107 7.18 -8.82 -8.45
C ALA A 107 7.44 -8.23 -7.05
N LYS A 108 6.41 -7.64 -6.43
CA LYS A 108 6.49 -7.15 -5.05
C LYS A 108 7.00 -8.20 -4.07
N GLN A 109 6.63 -9.48 -4.27
CA GLN A 109 7.10 -10.59 -3.42
C GLN A 109 8.61 -10.80 -3.52
N THR A 110 9.19 -10.60 -4.70
CA THR A 110 10.66 -10.69 -4.89
C THR A 110 11.39 -9.63 -4.06
N ILE A 111 10.82 -8.41 -3.99
CA ILE A 111 11.37 -7.34 -3.15
C ILE A 111 11.17 -7.64 -1.67
N TYR A 112 10.01 -8.20 -1.25
CA TYR A 112 9.82 -8.65 0.13
C TYR A 112 10.83 -9.73 0.52
N ASN A 113 11.09 -10.70 -0.36
CA ASN A 113 12.08 -11.75 -0.11
C ASN A 113 13.49 -11.17 0.04
N HIS A 114 13.85 -10.16 -0.76
CA HIS A 114 15.12 -9.44 -0.63
C HIS A 114 15.23 -8.76 0.74
N VAL A 115 14.20 -8.04 1.19
CA VAL A 115 14.17 -7.41 2.52
C VAL A 115 14.23 -8.44 3.65
N HIS A 116 13.59 -9.60 3.49
CA HIS A 116 13.67 -10.68 4.49
C HIS A 116 15.05 -11.34 4.54
N ALA A 117 15.76 -11.39 3.41
CA ALA A 117 17.12 -11.91 3.32
C ALA A 117 18.19 -10.90 3.80
N ASP A 118 17.83 -9.65 4.05
CA ASP A 118 18.73 -8.64 4.59
C ASP A 118 19.11 -8.95 6.03
N THR A 119 20.30 -9.53 6.19
CA THR A 119 20.90 -9.87 7.50
C THR A 119 21.40 -8.64 8.25
N SER A 120 21.67 -7.54 7.53
CA SER A 120 22.13 -6.29 8.16
C SER A 120 21.01 -5.54 8.90
N GLY A 121 19.75 -5.86 8.59
CA GLY A 121 18.57 -5.23 9.17
C GLY A 121 18.35 -3.76 8.75
N ARG A 122 19.09 -3.26 7.75
CA ARG A 122 19.02 -1.86 7.30
C ARG A 122 17.71 -1.49 6.62
N LEU A 123 17.09 -2.42 5.92
CA LEU A 123 15.90 -2.15 5.10
C LEU A 123 14.60 -2.16 5.91
N ARG A 124 14.52 -3.03 6.90
CA ARG A 124 13.30 -3.31 7.68
C ARG A 124 12.69 -2.10 8.39
N PRO A 125 13.46 -1.19 9.03
CA PRO A 125 12.90 -0.01 9.71
C PRO A 125 12.18 0.97 8.78
N HIS A 126 12.53 0.95 7.49
CA HIS A 126 11.95 1.84 6.49
C HIS A 126 10.59 1.34 5.95
N LEU A 127 10.21 0.10 6.25
CA LEU A 127 8.94 -0.47 5.80
C LEU A 127 7.80 -0.23 6.79
N PRO A 128 6.54 -0.26 6.33
CA PRO A 128 5.38 -0.12 7.21
C PRO A 128 5.40 -1.16 8.32
N HIS A 129 5.22 -0.69 9.56
CA HIS A 129 5.21 -1.53 10.77
C HIS A 129 6.43 -2.46 10.93
N GLU A 130 7.56 -2.13 10.30
CA GLU A 130 8.75 -2.99 10.27
C GLU A 130 8.43 -4.45 9.89
N LEU A 131 7.39 -4.65 9.07
CA LEU A 131 6.80 -5.94 8.72
C LEU A 131 6.20 -6.73 9.90
N ARG A 132 5.93 -6.08 11.02
CA ARG A 132 5.26 -6.67 12.19
C ARG A 132 3.77 -6.34 12.14
N TYR A 133 2.92 -7.35 12.00
CA TYR A 133 1.47 -7.19 11.98
C TYR A 133 0.87 -7.74 13.26
N THR A 134 0.33 -6.85 14.10
CA THR A 134 -0.45 -7.24 15.28
C THR A 134 -1.92 -6.90 15.06
N ARG A 135 -2.81 -7.88 15.22
CA ARG A 135 -4.26 -7.63 15.28
C ARG A 135 -4.56 -6.93 16.60
N ARG A 136 -4.98 -5.66 16.55
CA ARG A 136 -5.52 -4.97 17.73
C ARG A 136 -7.04 -5.04 17.71
N VAL A 137 -7.62 -5.63 18.75
CA VAL A 137 -9.05 -5.49 19.03
C VAL A 137 -9.26 -4.07 19.56
N LYS A 138 -10.05 -3.26 18.87
CA LYS A 138 -10.44 -1.92 19.34
C LYS A 138 -11.54 -2.08 20.39
N ALA A 139 -11.27 -1.73 21.63
CA ALA A 139 -12.31 -1.47 22.60
C ALA A 139 -13.05 -0.18 22.19
N LEU A 140 -14.35 -0.28 22.00
CA LEU A 140 -15.23 0.87 21.79
C LEU A 140 -15.32 1.66 23.11
N ARG A 141 -14.77 2.86 23.15
CA ARG A 141 -15.00 3.81 24.25
C ARG A 141 -16.05 4.80 23.80
N PRO A 142 -17.16 4.96 24.52
CA PRO A 142 -18.14 5.99 24.22
C PRO A 142 -17.51 7.37 24.43
N THR A 143 -17.48 8.19 23.40
CA THR A 143 -17.15 9.61 23.50
C THR A 143 -18.43 10.41 23.59
N LYS A 144 -18.46 11.44 24.47
CA LYS A 144 -19.59 12.39 24.55
C LYS A 144 -19.74 13.06 23.18
N ALA A 145 -20.94 12.97 22.61
CA ALA A 145 -21.26 13.70 21.38
C ALA A 145 -21.20 15.21 21.66
N THR A 146 -20.37 15.92 20.90
CA THR A 146 -20.33 17.38 20.95
C THR A 146 -21.47 17.91 20.08
N ASN A 147 -22.35 18.73 20.66
CA ASN A 147 -23.43 19.36 19.89
C ASN A 147 -22.84 20.59 19.16
N ILE A 148 -22.60 20.45 17.86
CA ILE A 148 -22.13 21.55 16.99
C ILE A 148 -23.37 22.18 16.34
N ALA A 149 -23.57 23.48 16.60
CA ALA A 149 -24.69 24.22 16.02
C ALA A 149 -24.54 24.34 14.48
N ASN A 150 -25.68 24.29 13.77
CA ASN A 150 -25.78 24.48 12.32
C ASN A 150 -24.86 23.56 11.48
N ARG A 151 -24.57 22.35 11.97
CA ARG A 151 -23.79 21.37 11.23
C ARG A 151 -24.58 20.81 10.04
N THR A 152 -23.94 20.66 8.91
CA THR A 152 -24.50 19.94 7.74
C THR A 152 -24.12 18.47 7.85
N SER A 153 -25.10 17.57 7.74
CA SER A 153 -24.87 16.13 7.81
C SER A 153 -24.11 15.62 6.59
N ILE A 154 -23.29 14.57 6.78
CA ILE A 154 -22.64 13.89 5.66
C ILE A 154 -23.64 13.28 4.66
N HIS A 155 -24.87 13.01 5.10
CA HIS A 155 -25.93 12.49 4.24
C HIS A 155 -26.45 13.52 3.23
N GLU A 156 -26.17 14.80 3.47
CA GLU A 156 -26.47 15.91 2.57
C GLU A 156 -25.33 16.17 1.56
N ARG A 157 -24.22 15.43 1.68
CA ARG A 157 -23.07 15.58 0.78
C ARG A 157 -23.44 15.13 -0.63
N PRO A 158 -23.13 15.94 -1.68
CA PRO A 158 -23.42 15.59 -3.07
C PRO A 158 -22.83 14.22 -3.46
N ALA A 159 -23.57 13.47 -4.28
CA ALA A 159 -23.15 12.14 -4.74
C ALA A 159 -21.82 12.19 -5.53
N GLU A 160 -21.58 13.30 -6.23
CA GLU A 160 -20.34 13.57 -6.98
C GLU A 160 -19.11 13.63 -6.09
N ALA A 161 -19.27 13.92 -4.79
CA ALA A 161 -18.19 13.88 -3.80
C ALA A 161 -17.85 12.44 -3.39
N ASP A 162 -17.69 11.55 -4.36
CA ASP A 162 -17.44 10.11 -4.23
C ASP A 162 -15.97 9.75 -3.97
N GLY A 163 -15.07 10.76 -3.96
CA GLY A 163 -13.62 10.60 -3.80
C GLY A 163 -12.87 10.44 -5.13
N LYS A 164 -13.54 10.67 -6.26
CA LYS A 164 -12.92 10.79 -7.59
C LYS A 164 -12.89 12.25 -8.05
N ARG A 165 -13.93 13.03 -7.67
CA ARG A 165 -13.99 14.45 -7.98
C ARG A 165 -12.89 15.20 -7.26
N PHE A 166 -12.16 16.05 -7.99
CA PHE A 166 -11.15 16.94 -7.41
C PHE A 166 -11.79 18.08 -6.63
N GLY A 167 -11.17 18.48 -5.52
CA GLY A 167 -11.64 19.58 -4.69
C GLY A 167 -12.46 19.15 -3.47
N ASP A 168 -12.67 17.86 -3.26
CA ASP A 168 -13.31 17.33 -2.06
C ASP A 168 -12.25 16.95 -1.02
N TRP A 169 -12.30 17.60 0.14
CA TRP A 169 -11.31 17.45 1.21
C TRP A 169 -11.87 16.70 2.42
N GLU A 170 -10.98 16.02 3.12
CA GLU A 170 -11.24 15.51 4.47
C GLU A 170 -10.29 16.20 5.45
N MET A 171 -10.77 16.57 6.62
CA MET A 171 -9.96 17.16 7.68
C MET A 171 -10.09 16.39 8.99
N ASP A 172 -9.00 16.39 9.76
CA ASP A 172 -8.91 15.73 11.06
C ASP A 172 -7.80 16.38 11.90
N THR A 173 -7.73 16.07 13.19
CA THR A 173 -6.61 16.41 14.04
C THR A 173 -5.96 15.17 14.61
N ILE A 174 -4.64 15.12 14.55
CA ILE A 174 -3.89 14.14 15.33
C ILE A 174 -3.41 14.81 16.61
N VAL A 175 -3.60 14.11 17.74
CA VAL A 175 -3.32 14.65 19.08
C VAL A 175 -2.29 13.75 19.77
N ASP A 176 -1.40 14.37 20.55
CA ASP A 176 -0.48 13.67 21.46
C ASP A 176 -1.07 13.49 22.86
N SER A 177 -0.28 12.94 23.78
CA SER A 177 -0.69 12.77 25.19
C SER A 177 -0.65 14.07 26.01
N PHE A 178 -0.05 15.13 25.48
CA PHE A 178 0.11 16.43 26.14
C PHE A 178 -0.94 17.45 25.72
N GLY A 179 -1.81 17.08 24.77
CA GLY A 179 -2.87 17.96 24.26
C GLY A 179 -2.47 18.80 23.05
N HIS A 180 -1.22 18.67 22.56
CA HIS A 180 -0.83 19.32 21.32
C HIS A 180 -1.49 18.65 20.14
N ALA A 181 -1.81 19.43 19.11
CA ALA A 181 -2.51 18.93 17.94
C ALA A 181 -1.84 19.38 16.63
N ILE A 182 -1.90 18.50 15.65
CA ILE A 182 -1.55 18.80 14.25
C ILE A 182 -2.82 18.63 13.43
N LEU A 183 -3.22 19.70 12.76
CA LEU A 183 -4.27 19.67 11.76
C LEU A 183 -3.77 18.92 10.54
N THR A 184 -4.59 18.03 10.01
CA THR A 184 -4.34 17.29 8.78
C THR A 184 -5.51 17.50 7.81
N LEU A 185 -5.19 17.77 6.56
CA LEU A 185 -6.14 17.90 5.46
C LEU A 185 -5.72 16.95 4.36
N THR A 186 -6.67 16.27 3.73
CA THR A 186 -6.38 15.37 2.60
C THR A 186 -7.38 15.61 1.49
N GLU A 187 -6.89 15.91 0.29
CA GLU A 187 -7.72 15.94 -0.91
C GLU A 187 -8.05 14.51 -1.34
N ARG A 188 -9.35 14.22 -1.55
CA ARG A 188 -9.84 12.83 -1.63
C ARG A 188 -9.48 12.11 -2.92
N SER A 189 -9.41 12.81 -4.03
CA SER A 189 -9.12 12.20 -5.34
C SER A 189 -7.63 11.86 -5.48
N THR A 190 -6.76 12.78 -5.11
CA THR A 190 -5.31 12.69 -5.28
C THR A 190 -4.57 12.19 -4.04
N ASN A 191 -5.23 12.14 -2.87
CA ASN A 191 -4.62 11.90 -1.56
C ASN A 191 -3.49 12.90 -1.21
N PHE A 192 -3.55 14.12 -1.75
CA PHE A 192 -2.64 15.21 -1.39
C PHE A 192 -2.89 15.67 0.04
N ILE A 193 -1.83 15.82 0.82
CA ILE A 193 -1.89 16.07 2.27
C ILE A 193 -1.34 17.46 2.56
N LEU A 194 -2.06 18.21 3.40
CA LEU A 194 -1.56 19.41 4.07
C LEU A 194 -1.56 19.16 5.58
N MET A 195 -0.52 19.67 6.26
CA MET A 195 -0.35 19.47 7.70
C MET A 195 0.17 20.74 8.36
N GLU A 196 -0.33 21.05 9.54
CA GLU A 196 0.19 22.14 10.37
C GLU A 196 -0.05 21.94 11.86
N LYS A 197 0.91 22.33 12.70
CA LYS A 197 0.76 22.39 14.16
C LYS A 197 -0.24 23.47 14.55
N LEU A 198 -1.19 23.13 15.43
CA LEU A 198 -2.11 24.09 16.00
C LEU A 198 -1.46 24.76 17.22
N LYS A 199 -0.84 25.92 17.01
CA LYS A 199 -0.11 26.66 18.07
C LYS A 199 -0.97 27.08 19.27
N GLN A 200 -2.29 27.22 19.07
CA GLN A 200 -3.26 27.57 20.12
C GLN A 200 -4.07 26.37 20.61
N GLY A 201 -3.58 25.15 20.36
CA GLY A 201 -4.30 23.91 20.66
C GLY A 201 -5.58 23.75 19.82
N ARG A 202 -6.49 22.92 20.28
CA ARG A 202 -7.73 22.55 19.59
C ARG A 202 -8.86 23.56 19.79
N LYS A 203 -8.57 24.85 19.70
CA LYS A 203 -9.61 25.92 19.78
C LYS A 203 -10.27 26.09 18.40
N ALA A 204 -11.62 26.17 18.38
CA ALA A 204 -12.39 26.16 17.15
C ALA A 204 -12.02 27.29 16.16
N MET A 205 -12.02 28.55 16.64
CA MET A 205 -11.75 29.71 15.79
C MET A 205 -10.32 29.72 15.22
N PRO A 206 -9.25 29.49 16.01
CA PRO A 206 -7.90 29.36 15.49
C PRO A 206 -7.76 28.19 14.49
N THR A 207 -8.41 27.06 14.75
CA THR A 207 -8.41 25.91 13.82
C THR A 207 -9.06 26.29 12.49
N ALA A 208 -10.22 26.95 12.52
CA ALA A 208 -10.90 27.42 11.31
C ALA A 208 -10.03 28.36 10.48
N LYS A 209 -9.35 29.31 11.12
CA LYS A 209 -8.40 30.21 10.43
C LYS A 209 -7.21 29.47 9.84
N THR A 210 -6.70 28.44 10.52
CA THR A 210 -5.60 27.60 10.02
C THR A 210 -6.04 26.78 8.80
N VAL A 211 -7.23 26.16 8.85
CA VAL A 211 -7.82 25.44 7.69
C VAL A 211 -7.95 26.38 6.49
N ALA A 212 -8.58 27.54 6.71
CA ALA A 212 -8.77 28.52 5.64
C ALA A 212 -7.43 28.98 5.04
N ARG A 213 -6.43 29.28 5.86
CA ARG A 213 -5.11 29.70 5.40
C ARG A 213 -4.38 28.63 4.59
N LEU A 214 -4.45 27.35 5.00
CA LEU A 214 -3.84 26.23 4.28
C LEU A 214 -4.50 25.98 2.93
N LEU A 215 -5.82 26.13 2.84
CA LEU A 215 -6.60 25.92 1.61
C LEU A 215 -6.70 27.16 0.74
N PHE A 216 -6.37 28.35 1.24
CA PHE A 216 -6.50 29.62 0.51
C PHE A 216 -5.81 29.63 -0.87
N PRO A 217 -4.58 29.10 -1.03
CA PRO A 217 -3.94 29.03 -2.35
C PRO A 217 -4.73 28.18 -3.37
N TYR A 218 -5.58 27.30 -2.91
CA TYR A 218 -6.33 26.33 -3.70
C TYR A 218 -7.84 26.60 -3.68
N ARG A 219 -8.28 27.72 -3.09
CA ARG A 219 -9.69 27.99 -2.78
C ARG A 219 -10.63 27.90 -3.99
N GLU A 220 -10.12 28.16 -5.20
CA GLU A 220 -10.90 28.06 -6.43
C GLU A 220 -11.34 26.65 -6.78
N HIS A 221 -10.65 25.66 -6.24
CA HIS A 221 -10.91 24.25 -6.45
C HIS A 221 -11.43 23.55 -5.18
N VAL A 222 -11.64 24.26 -4.08
CA VAL A 222 -12.22 23.66 -2.85
C VAL A 222 -13.74 23.66 -3.00
N LEU A 223 -14.32 22.46 -3.00
CA LEU A 223 -15.76 22.26 -3.14
C LEU A 223 -16.41 21.87 -1.81
N THR A 224 -15.92 20.78 -1.21
CA THR A 224 -16.45 20.27 0.06
C THR A 224 -15.32 19.92 1.03
N ILE A 225 -15.64 19.99 2.33
CA ILE A 225 -14.73 19.54 3.39
C ILE A 225 -15.52 18.59 4.29
N THR A 226 -15.02 17.39 4.55
CA THR A 226 -15.64 16.43 5.46
C THR A 226 -14.81 16.30 6.75
N THR A 227 -15.47 16.36 7.91
CA THR A 227 -14.82 16.24 9.22
C THR A 227 -15.62 15.34 10.17
N ASP A 228 -15.08 15.09 11.37
CA ASP A 228 -15.85 14.51 12.49
C ASP A 228 -16.52 15.58 13.37
N ASN A 229 -17.15 15.13 14.45
CA ASN A 229 -17.83 16.00 15.40
C ASN A 229 -16.88 16.52 16.49
N GLY A 230 -15.59 16.76 16.18
CA GLY A 230 -14.64 17.35 17.12
C GLY A 230 -15.00 18.80 17.47
N CYS A 231 -14.85 19.20 18.74
CA CYS A 231 -15.13 20.57 19.18
C CYS A 231 -14.25 21.61 18.48
N GLU A 232 -13.07 21.22 18.01
CA GLU A 232 -12.17 22.05 17.21
C GLU A 232 -12.74 22.47 15.85
N PHE A 233 -13.78 21.79 15.38
CA PHE A 233 -14.44 22.11 14.10
C PHE A 233 -15.76 22.87 14.28
N ALA A 234 -16.09 23.29 15.52
CA ALA A 234 -17.33 24.02 15.81
C ALA A 234 -17.43 25.38 15.07
N ALA A 235 -16.30 25.97 14.67
CA ALA A 235 -16.27 27.21 13.88
C ALA A 235 -16.27 26.94 12.35
N HIS A 236 -16.93 25.88 11.89
CA HIS A 236 -16.98 25.48 10.47
C HIS A 236 -17.58 26.55 9.54
N LEU A 237 -18.54 27.34 10.05
CA LEU A 237 -19.13 28.44 9.28
C LEU A 237 -18.08 29.51 8.92
N GLU A 238 -17.09 29.71 9.77
CA GLU A 238 -15.97 30.62 9.49
C GLU A 238 -15.07 30.05 8.37
N ILE A 239 -14.85 28.74 8.32
CA ILE A 239 -14.16 28.07 7.20
C ILE A 239 -14.91 28.35 5.90
N THR A 240 -16.21 28.10 5.88
CA THR A 240 -17.08 28.40 4.72
C THR A 240 -16.97 29.86 4.31
N ARG A 241 -17.06 30.79 5.26
CA ARG A 241 -16.99 32.24 4.99
C ARG A 241 -15.65 32.66 4.36
N LEU A 242 -14.54 32.13 4.87
CA LEU A 242 -13.18 32.51 4.45
C LEU A 242 -12.78 31.89 3.09
N LEU A 243 -13.30 30.70 2.77
CA LEU A 243 -12.95 30.00 1.52
C LEU A 243 -13.92 30.28 0.38
N SER A 244 -15.18 30.65 0.67
CA SER A 244 -16.17 30.89 -0.38
C SER A 244 -15.85 32.14 -1.20
N ILE A 245 -16.05 32.05 -2.51
CA ILE A 245 -15.79 33.09 -3.49
C ILE A 245 -17.14 33.66 -3.96
N ARG A 246 -17.26 34.97 -4.00
CA ARG A 246 -18.48 35.62 -4.48
C ARG A 246 -18.79 35.20 -5.93
N GLY A 247 -20.03 34.78 -6.18
CA GLY A 247 -20.46 34.33 -7.50
C GLY A 247 -20.19 32.86 -7.83
N ARG A 248 -19.58 32.11 -6.86
CA ARG A 248 -19.39 30.65 -6.96
C ARG A 248 -20.22 29.93 -5.90
N GLU A 249 -20.36 28.61 -6.07
CA GLU A 249 -20.95 27.72 -5.07
C GLU A 249 -20.17 27.83 -3.76
N LYS A 250 -20.89 27.85 -2.63
CA LYS A 250 -20.26 27.96 -1.31
C LYS A 250 -19.54 26.66 -0.92
N VAL A 251 -18.34 26.80 -0.37
CA VAL A 251 -17.65 25.67 0.25
C VAL A 251 -18.45 25.17 1.45
N THR A 252 -18.87 23.91 1.42
CA THR A 252 -19.68 23.31 2.50
C THR A 252 -18.84 22.34 3.34
N VAL A 253 -18.98 22.45 4.68
CA VAL A 253 -18.35 21.53 5.63
C VAL A 253 -19.38 20.50 6.08
N PHE A 254 -19.14 19.24 5.77
CA PHE A 254 -19.97 18.10 6.15
C PHE A 254 -19.41 17.38 7.37
N PHE A 255 -20.30 16.94 8.25
CA PHE A 255 -19.94 16.23 9.46
C PHE A 255 -20.28 14.74 9.34
N ALA A 256 -19.26 13.89 9.50
CA ALA A 256 -19.41 12.45 9.50
C ALA A 256 -20.22 11.97 10.71
N ASP A 257 -20.88 10.83 10.55
CA ASP A 257 -21.54 10.16 11.67
C ASP A 257 -20.54 9.71 12.72
N SER A 258 -20.98 9.70 13.96
CA SER A 258 -20.18 9.20 15.07
C SER A 258 -19.81 7.74 14.84
N TYR A 259 -18.54 7.40 14.99
CA TYR A 259 -17.98 6.06 14.82
C TYR A 259 -17.98 5.49 13.37
N CYS A 260 -18.37 6.26 12.38
CA CYS A 260 -18.36 5.86 10.97
C CYS A 260 -17.04 6.24 10.27
N SER A 261 -15.96 5.56 10.62
CA SER A 261 -14.62 5.84 10.07
C SER A 261 -14.52 5.68 8.55
N LEU A 262 -15.37 4.84 7.96
CA LEU A 262 -15.42 4.64 6.50
C LEU A 262 -15.79 5.93 5.74
N GLN A 263 -16.52 6.84 6.37
CA GLN A 263 -16.93 8.12 5.76
C GLN A 263 -15.75 9.11 5.58
N LYS A 264 -14.61 8.85 6.27
CA LYS A 264 -13.37 9.63 6.22
C LYS A 264 -12.15 8.76 5.89
N GLY A 265 -12.28 7.87 4.91
CA GLY A 265 -11.26 6.88 4.60
C GLY A 265 -9.93 7.45 4.09
N ALA A 266 -9.96 8.59 3.38
CA ALA A 266 -8.75 9.22 2.83
C ALA A 266 -7.87 9.78 3.95
N ILE A 267 -8.46 10.57 4.88
CA ILE A 267 -7.71 11.16 6.00
C ILE A 267 -7.27 10.10 7.02
N GLU A 268 -8.06 9.05 7.24
CA GLU A 268 -7.62 7.95 8.11
C GLU A 268 -6.38 7.25 7.58
N ASN A 269 -6.32 7.00 6.27
CA ASN A 269 -5.13 6.45 5.62
C ASN A 269 -3.94 7.41 5.70
N ALA A 270 -4.17 8.71 5.48
CA ALA A 270 -3.15 9.73 5.63
C ALA A 270 -2.60 9.74 7.07
N ASN A 271 -3.48 9.75 8.07
CA ASN A 271 -3.10 9.74 9.48
C ASN A 271 -2.32 8.48 9.87
N LYS A 272 -2.65 7.30 9.32
CA LYS A 272 -1.85 6.07 9.51
C LYS A 272 -0.42 6.22 8.98
N LEU A 273 -0.24 6.87 7.84
CA LEU A 273 1.08 7.11 7.25
C LEU A 273 1.86 8.17 8.04
N ILE A 274 1.18 9.24 8.48
CA ILE A 274 1.77 10.28 9.34
C ILE A 274 2.28 9.67 10.64
N ARG A 275 1.52 8.73 11.23
CA ARG A 275 1.89 8.03 12.48
C ARG A 275 3.14 7.16 12.39
N LYS A 276 3.64 6.86 11.20
CA LYS A 276 4.97 6.27 11.01
C LYS A 276 6.08 7.25 11.42
N TYR A 277 5.90 8.54 11.15
CA TYR A 277 6.88 9.59 11.41
C TYR A 277 6.64 10.33 12.73
N ILE A 278 5.37 10.40 13.14
CA ILE A 278 4.91 11.06 14.37
C ILE A 278 4.13 10.03 15.20
N PRO A 279 4.79 9.19 16.00
CA PRO A 279 4.13 8.17 16.82
C PRO A 279 3.14 8.76 17.82
N LYS A 280 2.12 7.96 18.22
CA LYS A 280 1.07 8.45 19.17
C LYS A 280 1.59 8.90 20.52
N LYS A 281 2.71 8.31 20.96
CA LYS A 281 3.30 8.59 22.29
C LYS A 281 4.40 9.65 22.27
N SER A 282 4.72 10.22 21.09
CA SER A 282 5.70 11.29 21.00
C SER A 282 5.10 12.63 21.42
N ASN A 283 5.92 13.49 22.03
CA ASN A 283 5.57 14.88 22.26
C ASN A 283 5.66 15.64 20.93
N PHE A 284 4.60 16.37 20.56
CA PHE A 284 4.60 17.12 19.30
C PHE A 284 5.48 18.37 19.35
N ASP A 285 5.92 18.80 20.53
CA ASP A 285 6.89 19.88 20.64
C ASP A 285 8.28 19.50 20.12
N ASP A 286 8.63 18.20 20.13
CA ASP A 286 9.87 17.67 19.56
C ASP A 286 9.89 17.74 18.01
N PHE A 287 8.78 18.14 17.39
CA PHE A 287 8.64 18.26 15.95
C PHE A 287 8.51 19.74 15.56
N SER A 288 9.58 20.31 15.02
CA SER A 288 9.53 21.66 14.48
C SER A 288 8.60 21.76 13.26
N ASP A 289 8.10 22.95 12.96
CA ASP A 289 7.28 23.19 11.75
C ASP A 289 8.01 22.73 10.48
N ALA A 290 9.34 22.94 10.42
CA ALA A 290 10.17 22.46 9.32
C ALA A 290 10.20 20.93 9.18
N LYS A 291 10.21 20.19 10.31
CA LYS A 291 10.14 18.73 10.34
C LYS A 291 8.78 18.23 9.85
N ILE A 292 7.69 18.88 10.28
CA ILE A 292 6.33 18.58 9.83
C ILE A 292 6.18 18.80 8.32
N MET A 293 6.69 19.93 7.82
CA MET A 293 6.70 20.24 6.38
C MET A 293 7.50 19.21 5.57
N ARG A 294 8.64 18.73 6.11
CA ARG A 294 9.44 17.68 5.46
C ARG A 294 8.66 16.36 5.38
N ILE A 295 7.96 15.98 6.44
CA ILE A 295 7.09 14.79 6.46
C ILE A 295 5.97 14.94 5.42
N GLN A 296 5.30 16.08 5.37
CA GLN A 296 4.27 16.37 4.37
C GLN A 296 4.81 16.22 2.93
N LYS A 297 5.97 16.82 2.63
CA LYS A 297 6.61 16.71 1.31
C LYS A 297 6.92 15.25 0.96
N LYS A 298 7.45 14.47 1.92
CA LYS A 298 7.77 13.05 1.74
C LYS A 298 6.51 12.21 1.46
N LEU A 299 5.42 12.47 2.18
CA LEU A 299 4.15 11.79 1.98
C LEU A 299 3.48 12.13 0.64
N ASN A 300 3.58 13.38 0.20
CA ASN A 300 3.04 13.85 -1.07
C ASN A 300 3.89 13.43 -2.29
N ALA A 301 5.16 13.10 -2.09
CA ALA A 301 6.03 12.52 -3.13
C ALA A 301 5.90 10.98 -3.23
N ARG A 302 5.19 10.35 -2.29
CA ARG A 302 5.10 8.89 -2.21
C ARG A 302 4.10 8.32 -3.23
N PRO A 303 4.50 7.40 -4.13
CA PRO A 303 3.63 6.81 -5.12
C PRO A 303 2.40 6.12 -4.50
N ARG A 304 1.25 6.19 -5.17
CA ARG A 304 0.00 5.56 -4.73
C ARG A 304 -0.55 4.63 -5.80
N GLU A 305 -0.88 3.42 -5.43
CA GLU A 305 -1.53 2.46 -6.35
C GLU A 305 -2.83 3.02 -6.94
N LYS A 306 -3.67 3.70 -6.12
CA LYS A 306 -4.87 4.42 -6.56
C LYS A 306 -4.60 5.42 -7.70
N LEU A 307 -3.41 6.03 -7.72
CA LEU A 307 -2.97 7.01 -8.72
C LEU A 307 -2.11 6.37 -9.82
N ASN A 308 -2.27 5.07 -10.04
CA ASN A 308 -1.42 4.33 -10.97
C ASN A 308 0.07 4.54 -10.69
N PHE A 309 0.47 4.47 -9.43
CA PHE A 309 1.82 4.70 -8.93
C PHE A 309 2.43 6.08 -9.26
N ASP A 310 1.60 7.07 -9.51
CA ASP A 310 2.04 8.47 -9.48
C ASP A 310 1.97 9.03 -8.04
N SER A 311 2.57 10.19 -7.85
CA SER A 311 2.58 10.86 -6.55
C SER A 311 1.36 11.75 -6.34
N PRO A 312 0.84 11.88 -5.10
CA PRO A 312 -0.18 12.85 -4.77
C PRO A 312 0.13 14.27 -5.22
N LYS A 313 1.41 14.69 -5.09
CA LYS A 313 1.87 16.00 -5.54
C LYS A 313 1.64 16.21 -7.03
N ASN A 314 2.11 15.28 -7.86
CA ASN A 314 1.97 15.42 -9.31
C ASN A 314 0.49 15.45 -9.71
N CYS A 315 -0.30 14.47 -9.25
CA CYS A 315 -1.72 14.40 -9.56
C CYS A 315 -2.50 15.64 -9.10
N PHE A 316 -2.17 16.18 -7.92
CA PHE A 316 -2.82 17.38 -7.39
C PHE A 316 -2.53 18.60 -8.27
N PHE A 317 -1.26 18.85 -8.58
CA PHE A 317 -0.89 20.04 -9.35
C PHE A 317 -1.25 19.96 -10.83
N MET A 318 -1.53 18.76 -11.39
CA MET A 318 -2.06 18.63 -12.75
C MET A 318 -3.42 19.33 -12.95
N HIS A 319 -4.17 19.59 -11.88
CA HIS A 319 -5.46 20.29 -11.94
C HIS A 319 -5.31 21.82 -12.02
N PHE A 320 -4.09 22.35 -11.97
CA PHE A 320 -3.81 23.80 -12.01
C PHE A 320 -3.14 24.25 -13.31
N TYR A 321 -2.88 23.31 -14.19
CA TYR A 321 -2.32 23.52 -15.54
C TYR A 321 -3.27 22.94 -16.58
#